data_7d31b3ae9786fbdadc7ca407190034e7
#
_entry.id   7d31b3ae9786fbdadc7ca407190034e7
#
_cell.length_a   1.000
_cell.length_b   1.000
_cell.length_c   1.000
_cell.angle_alpha   90.00
_cell.angle_beta   90.00
_cell.angle_gamma   90.00
#
_symmetry.space_group_name_H-M   'P 1'
#
loop_
_entity.id
_entity.type
_entity.pdbx_description
1 polymer ?
#
loop_
_entity_poly.entity_id
_entity_poly.type
_entity_poly.pdbx_seq_one_letter_code
_entity_poly.pdbx_strand_id
1 'polypeptide(L)'
;MPAPTPNRRQFLKFGAAMAVAGSLPENVRKALAIPAHRVTGTIMDVEHVVILMQENRSFDHYFGCMQGVRGYGDPRAPHLPDGNSVFVQPDGKGHTVMPFRLNTIHTSSACIASLDHSWKGSQKTWNGWDCWVPHKTSMTMGHFVREDIPYY
;
A
#
# COMPACT_ATOMS: atom_id res chain seq x y z
N MET A 1 46.78 -7.39 -8.43
CA MET A 1 46.25 -6.89 -7.15
C MET A 1 45.09 -7.79 -6.74
N PRO A 2 45.04 -8.37 -5.55
CA PRO A 2 43.89 -9.17 -5.11
C PRO A 2 42.68 -8.26 -4.96
N ALA A 3 41.51 -8.75 -5.36
CA ALA A 3 40.25 -8.05 -5.22
C ALA A 3 39.95 -7.77 -3.74
N PRO A 4 39.42 -6.61 -3.38
CA PRO A 4 39.11 -6.29 -1.98
C PRO A 4 38.05 -7.27 -1.45
N THR A 5 38.33 -7.88 -0.30
CA THR A 5 37.37 -8.76 0.39
C THR A 5 36.15 -7.93 0.84
N PRO A 6 34.94 -8.38 0.54
CA PRO A 6 33.73 -7.63 0.94
C PRO A 6 33.63 -7.56 2.47
N ASN A 7 33.31 -6.39 2.98
CA ASN A 7 33.07 -6.23 4.40
C ASN A 7 31.72 -6.85 4.81
N ARG A 8 31.53 -7.08 6.13
CA ARG A 8 30.31 -7.72 6.68
C ARG A 8 29.00 -7.07 6.23
N ARG A 9 29.00 -5.75 6.05
CA ARG A 9 27.83 -4.97 5.60
C ARG A 9 27.54 -5.18 4.12
N GLN A 10 28.57 -5.31 3.31
CA GLN A 10 28.46 -5.65 1.88
C GLN A 10 27.99 -7.09 1.72
N PHE A 11 28.51 -8.02 2.52
CA PHE A 11 28.06 -9.41 2.51
C PHE A 11 26.58 -9.56 2.87
N LEU A 12 26.09 -8.83 3.89
CA LEU A 12 24.66 -8.83 4.25
C LEU A 12 23.77 -8.20 3.16
N LYS A 13 24.24 -7.13 2.51
CA LYS A 13 23.52 -6.53 1.37
C LYS A 13 23.45 -7.48 0.17
N PHE A 14 24.53 -8.19 -0.13
CA PHE A 14 24.54 -9.21 -1.19
C PHE A 14 23.65 -10.41 -0.84
N GLY A 15 23.69 -10.87 0.41
CA GLY A 15 22.84 -11.97 0.88
C GLY A 15 21.35 -11.62 0.81
N ALA A 16 20.95 -10.41 1.22
CA ALA A 16 19.57 -9.94 1.12
C ALA A 16 19.13 -9.79 -0.35
N ALA A 17 19.99 -9.24 -1.22
CA ALA A 17 19.70 -9.11 -2.65
C ALA A 17 19.52 -10.47 -3.33
N MET A 18 20.34 -11.46 -2.97
CA MET A 18 20.25 -12.83 -3.49
C MET A 18 18.97 -13.54 -3.02
N ALA A 19 18.56 -13.35 -1.76
CA ALA A 19 17.32 -13.93 -1.23
C ALA A 19 16.08 -13.33 -1.93
N VAL A 20 16.06 -12.02 -2.16
CA VAL A 20 14.98 -11.37 -2.92
C VAL A 20 14.99 -11.82 -4.39
N ALA A 21 16.15 -11.92 -5.04
CA ALA A 21 16.24 -12.38 -6.41
C ALA A 21 15.77 -13.85 -6.58
N GLY A 22 15.97 -14.69 -5.57
CA GLY A 22 15.50 -16.09 -5.56
C GLY A 22 13.97 -16.22 -5.43
N SER A 23 13.30 -15.24 -4.85
CA SER A 23 11.83 -15.22 -4.69
C SER A 23 11.08 -14.63 -5.88
N LEU A 24 11.78 -14.00 -6.83
CA LEU A 24 11.14 -13.38 -7.99
C LEU A 24 10.65 -14.44 -9.00
N PRO A 25 9.47 -14.22 -9.60
CA PRO A 25 9.01 -15.03 -10.72
C PRO A 25 10.05 -15.14 -11.84
N GLU A 26 10.08 -16.28 -12.53
CA GLU A 26 11.10 -16.54 -13.54
C GLU A 26 11.12 -15.51 -14.68
N ASN A 27 9.96 -15.03 -15.10
CA ASN A 27 9.83 -13.97 -16.10
C ASN A 27 10.47 -12.65 -15.64
N VAL A 28 10.34 -12.30 -14.36
CA VAL A 28 10.99 -11.10 -13.78
C VAL A 28 12.51 -11.30 -13.72
N ARG A 29 12.97 -12.47 -13.32
CA ARG A 29 14.42 -12.79 -13.31
C ARG A 29 15.02 -12.72 -14.72
N LYS A 30 14.31 -13.24 -15.73
CA LYS A 30 14.73 -13.15 -17.13
C LYS A 30 14.78 -11.69 -17.60
N ALA A 31 13.79 -10.87 -17.27
CA ALA A 31 13.78 -9.44 -17.61
C ALA A 31 14.97 -8.70 -16.99
N LEU A 32 15.27 -8.97 -15.71
CA LEU A 32 16.40 -8.35 -15.02
C LEU A 32 17.78 -8.81 -15.52
N ALA A 33 17.85 -9.95 -16.19
CA ALA A 33 19.08 -10.48 -16.77
C ALA A 33 19.38 -9.91 -18.16
N ILE A 34 18.45 -9.18 -18.77
CA ILE A 34 18.67 -8.54 -20.09
C ILE A 34 19.58 -7.34 -19.88
N PRO A 35 20.78 -7.30 -20.52
CA PRO A 35 21.66 -6.15 -20.41
C PRO A 35 21.04 -4.95 -21.11
N ALA A 36 21.24 -3.75 -20.54
CA ALA A 36 20.79 -2.52 -21.18
C ALA A 36 21.47 -2.35 -22.57
N HIS A 37 20.67 -2.07 -23.58
CA HIS A 37 21.16 -1.87 -24.96
C HIS A 37 21.91 -0.55 -25.10
N ARG A 38 21.60 0.44 -24.27
CA ARG A 38 22.26 1.76 -24.22
C ARG A 38 22.74 2.04 -22.81
N VAL A 39 23.92 2.59 -22.68
CA VAL A 39 24.52 3.01 -21.42
C VAL A 39 24.96 4.45 -21.56
N THR A 40 24.00 5.37 -21.41
CA THR A 40 24.25 6.83 -21.51
C THR A 40 24.31 7.49 -20.13
N GLY A 41 23.93 6.77 -19.06
CA GLY A 41 23.81 7.29 -17.69
C GLY A 41 22.57 8.18 -17.51
N THR A 42 21.60 8.11 -18.41
CA THR A 42 20.36 8.87 -18.36
C THR A 42 19.13 7.95 -18.23
N ILE A 43 17.97 8.54 -17.94
CA ILE A 43 16.69 7.81 -17.92
C ILE A 43 16.38 7.10 -19.25
N MET A 44 17.02 7.52 -20.35
CA MET A 44 16.86 6.90 -21.66
C MET A 44 17.45 5.49 -21.76
N ASP A 45 18.27 5.08 -20.79
CA ASP A 45 18.82 3.72 -20.69
C ASP A 45 17.80 2.71 -20.13
N VAL A 46 16.69 3.20 -19.59
CA VAL A 46 15.63 2.35 -19.02
C VAL A 46 14.77 1.80 -20.15
N GLU A 47 15.01 0.55 -20.52
CA GLU A 47 14.25 -0.14 -21.57
C GLU A 47 13.04 -0.93 -21.00
N HIS A 48 13.12 -1.34 -19.74
CA HIS A 48 12.09 -2.10 -19.09
C HIS A 48 11.81 -1.58 -17.69
N VAL A 49 10.53 -1.40 -17.37
CA VAL A 49 10.08 -1.08 -16.02
C VAL A 49 9.30 -2.27 -15.46
N VAL A 50 9.81 -2.88 -14.41
CA VAL A 50 9.12 -3.98 -13.72
C VAL A 50 8.42 -3.41 -12.49
N ILE A 51 7.10 -3.46 -12.51
CA ILE A 51 6.26 -3.03 -11.39
C ILE A 51 5.78 -4.27 -10.66
N LEU A 52 6.27 -4.47 -9.43
CA LEU A 52 5.72 -5.48 -8.52
C LEU A 52 4.54 -4.85 -7.78
N MET A 53 3.34 -5.16 -8.22
CA MET A 53 2.12 -4.72 -7.56
C MET A 53 1.82 -5.66 -6.39
N GLN A 54 1.92 -5.14 -5.17
CA GLN A 54 1.45 -5.84 -3.97
C GLN A 54 0.03 -5.39 -3.69
N GLU A 55 -0.90 -6.33 -3.79
CA GLU A 55 -2.33 -6.07 -3.72
C GLU A 55 -2.87 -5.98 -2.29
N ASN A 56 -4.19 -5.68 -2.21
CA ASN A 56 -5.08 -5.76 -1.07
C ASN A 56 -4.93 -4.66 -0.03
N ARG A 57 -4.51 -3.47 -0.44
CA ARG A 57 -4.58 -2.27 0.39
C ARG A 57 -5.18 -1.12 -0.40
N SER A 58 -6.12 -0.40 0.20
CA SER A 58 -6.71 0.78 -0.42
C SER A 58 -5.73 1.95 -0.46
N PHE A 59 -5.97 2.90 -1.35
CA PHE A 59 -5.20 4.14 -1.43
C PHE A 59 -5.17 4.87 -0.08
N ASP A 60 -6.32 5.07 0.54
CA ASP A 60 -6.44 5.81 1.79
C ASP A 60 -5.77 5.12 2.97
N HIS A 61 -5.64 3.79 2.91
CA HIS A 61 -4.93 3.02 3.93
C HIS A 61 -3.46 3.45 4.06
N TYR A 62 -2.80 3.74 2.94
CA TYR A 62 -1.42 4.22 2.92
C TYR A 62 -1.30 5.74 2.79
N PHE A 63 -2.14 6.36 1.99
CA PHE A 63 -1.95 7.74 1.55
C PHE A 63 -3.04 8.70 2.02
N GLY A 64 -4.06 8.20 2.74
CA GLY A 64 -5.20 9.01 3.17
C GLY A 64 -4.86 10.25 4.00
N CYS A 65 -3.75 10.21 4.73
CA CYS A 65 -3.23 11.33 5.53
C CYS A 65 -2.13 12.15 4.82
N MET A 66 -1.72 11.76 3.61
CA MET A 66 -0.64 12.43 2.90
C MET A 66 -1.05 13.81 2.41
N GLN A 67 -0.17 14.79 2.53
CA GLN A 67 -0.41 16.12 1.99
C GLN A 67 -0.45 16.13 0.46
N GLY A 68 -1.33 16.93 -0.11
CA GLY A 68 -1.45 17.09 -1.56
C GLY A 68 -2.23 15.99 -2.28
N VAL A 69 -2.76 15.00 -1.56
CA VAL A 69 -3.63 13.96 -2.12
C VAL A 69 -5.10 14.21 -1.75
N ARG A 70 -6.02 13.59 -2.49
CA ARG A 70 -7.46 13.59 -2.18
C ARG A 70 -7.76 12.49 -1.15
N GLY A 71 -7.28 12.70 0.07
CA GLY A 71 -7.49 11.82 1.22
C GLY A 71 -8.41 12.43 2.27
N TYR A 72 -8.20 12.09 3.53
CA TYR A 72 -9.08 12.50 4.64
C TYR A 72 -9.16 14.01 4.86
N GLY A 73 -8.18 14.78 4.41
CA GLY A 73 -8.17 16.24 4.45
C GLY A 73 -8.77 16.94 3.23
N ASP A 74 -9.31 16.23 2.25
CA ASP A 74 -9.92 16.86 1.06
C ASP A 74 -11.27 17.50 1.43
N PRO A 75 -11.42 18.85 1.33
CA PRO A 75 -12.66 19.52 1.63
C PRO A 75 -13.79 19.20 0.63
N ARG A 76 -13.47 18.53 -0.47
CA ARG A 76 -14.41 18.12 -1.53
C ARG A 76 -14.81 16.65 -1.39
N ALA A 77 -14.57 16.03 -0.24
CA ALA A 77 -14.97 14.64 0.00
C ALA A 77 -16.49 14.49 -0.23
N PRO A 78 -16.94 13.41 -0.86
CA PRO A 78 -18.38 13.15 -1.01
C PRO A 78 -19.10 13.11 0.32
N HIS A 79 -20.39 13.38 0.30
CA HIS A 79 -21.25 13.26 1.46
C HIS A 79 -22.13 12.02 1.36
N LEU A 80 -22.41 11.45 2.50
CA LEU A 80 -23.39 10.38 2.66
C LEU A 80 -24.81 10.94 2.47
N PRO A 81 -25.83 10.08 2.28
CA PRO A 81 -27.24 10.53 2.15
C PRO A 81 -27.74 11.34 3.34
N ASP A 82 -27.17 11.15 4.54
CA ASP A 82 -27.50 11.88 5.76
C ASP A 82 -26.78 13.24 5.87
N GLY A 83 -25.97 13.62 4.87
CA GLY A 83 -25.20 14.86 4.83
C GLY A 83 -23.85 14.82 5.53
N ASN A 84 -23.50 13.74 6.22
CA ASN A 84 -22.18 13.55 6.81
C ASN A 84 -21.11 13.32 5.73
N SER A 85 -19.85 13.60 6.06
CA SER A 85 -18.74 13.24 5.19
C SER A 85 -18.68 11.71 4.98
N VAL A 86 -18.29 11.26 3.79
CA VAL A 86 -18.04 9.82 3.49
C VAL A 86 -17.04 9.18 4.46
N PHE A 87 -16.23 9.97 5.15
CA PHE A 87 -15.30 9.49 6.17
C PHE A 87 -15.95 9.26 7.54
N VAL A 88 -17.24 9.53 7.71
CA VAL A 88 -18.02 9.25 8.94
C VAL A 88 -18.97 8.08 8.63
N GLN A 89 -18.45 6.86 8.67
CA GLN A 89 -19.17 5.68 8.24
C GLN A 89 -20.09 5.13 9.34
N PRO A 90 -21.37 4.85 9.06
CA PRO A 90 -22.23 4.15 10.00
C PRO A 90 -21.81 2.69 10.16
N ASP A 91 -21.94 2.15 11.37
CA ASP A 91 -21.64 0.74 11.67
C ASP A 91 -22.86 -0.20 11.47
N GLY A 92 -23.99 0.34 11.09
CA GLY A 92 -25.27 -0.39 10.97
C GLY A 92 -25.93 -0.72 12.31
N LYS A 93 -25.36 -0.25 13.45
CA LYS A 93 -25.87 -0.47 14.82
C LYS A 93 -26.20 0.84 15.55
N GLY A 94 -26.20 1.95 14.84
CA GLY A 94 -26.48 3.27 15.39
C GLY A 94 -25.26 4.08 15.83
N HIS A 95 -24.03 3.57 15.58
CA HIS A 95 -22.80 4.32 15.85
C HIS A 95 -22.10 4.66 14.52
N THR A 96 -21.10 5.51 14.60
CA THR A 96 -20.25 5.88 13.47
C THR A 96 -18.79 5.51 13.73
N VAL A 97 -18.09 5.18 12.65
CA VAL A 97 -16.65 4.88 12.66
C VAL A 97 -15.96 5.94 11.80
N MET A 98 -15.02 6.65 12.39
CA MET A 98 -14.16 7.61 11.69
C MET A 98 -12.83 6.97 11.33
N PRO A 99 -12.04 7.53 10.39
CA PRO A 99 -10.68 7.09 10.13
C PRO A 99 -9.85 7.05 11.40
N PHE A 100 -9.12 5.96 11.62
CA PHE A 100 -8.28 5.78 12.80
C PHE A 100 -6.90 5.22 12.44
N ARG A 101 -5.89 5.64 13.18
CA ARG A 101 -4.52 5.20 12.95
C ARG A 101 -4.31 3.73 13.31
N LEU A 102 -3.71 3.01 12.38
CA LEU A 102 -3.15 1.67 12.59
C LEU A 102 -1.71 1.83 13.07
N ASN A 103 -1.52 1.85 14.38
CA ASN A 103 -0.21 2.12 14.98
C ASN A 103 0.68 0.87 14.91
N THR A 104 1.65 0.85 13.98
CA THR A 104 2.58 -0.27 13.80
C THR A 104 3.71 -0.30 14.84
N ILE A 105 3.93 0.79 15.55
CA ILE A 105 4.98 0.91 16.55
C ILE A 105 4.59 0.17 17.85
N HIS A 106 3.31 0.27 18.22
CA HIS A 106 2.80 -0.26 19.48
C HIS A 106 1.84 -1.45 19.34
N THR A 107 1.48 -1.82 18.12
CA THR A 107 0.53 -2.90 17.84
C THR A 107 1.00 -3.75 16.65
N SER A 108 0.39 -4.93 16.49
CA SER A 108 0.60 -5.79 15.31
C SER A 108 -0.24 -5.37 14.10
N SER A 109 -0.55 -4.09 13.96
CA SER A 109 -1.45 -3.58 12.90
C SER A 109 -0.89 -3.69 11.47
N ALA A 110 0.39 -4.03 11.32
CA ALA A 110 0.94 -4.44 10.02
C ALA A 110 0.34 -5.78 9.52
N CYS A 111 -0.14 -6.63 10.44
CA CYS A 111 -0.70 -7.96 10.16
C CYS A 111 -2.21 -7.96 10.40
N ILE A 112 -2.96 -7.15 9.67
CA ILE A 112 -4.43 -7.12 9.75
C ILE A 112 -5.05 -8.13 8.79
N ALA A 113 -6.21 -8.68 9.17
CA ALA A 113 -6.96 -9.58 8.32
C ALA A 113 -7.37 -8.91 7.01
N SER A 114 -7.38 -9.69 5.93
CA SER A 114 -7.86 -9.21 4.63
C SER A 114 -9.35 -8.90 4.71
N LEU A 115 -9.74 -7.76 4.15
CA LEU A 115 -11.15 -7.42 3.96
C LEU A 115 -11.66 -8.04 2.65
N ASP A 116 -12.99 -8.21 2.53
CA ASP A 116 -13.59 -8.66 1.28
C ASP A 116 -13.36 -7.62 0.17
N HIS A 117 -12.57 -7.98 -0.83
CA HIS A 117 -12.25 -7.17 -2.01
C HIS A 117 -12.78 -7.80 -3.31
N SER A 118 -13.66 -8.80 -3.19
CA SER A 118 -14.34 -9.37 -4.35
C SER A 118 -15.24 -8.34 -5.04
N TRP A 119 -15.48 -8.53 -6.33
CA TRP A 119 -16.43 -7.70 -7.08
C TRP A 119 -17.81 -7.65 -6.40
N LYS A 120 -18.34 -8.81 -6.01
CA LYS A 120 -19.63 -8.92 -5.31
C LYS A 120 -19.63 -8.18 -3.97
N GLY A 121 -18.58 -8.32 -3.18
CA GLY A 121 -18.41 -7.61 -1.91
C GLY A 121 -18.30 -6.10 -2.10
N SER A 122 -17.60 -5.66 -3.13
CA SER A 122 -17.48 -4.24 -3.45
C SER A 122 -18.80 -3.62 -3.90
N GLN A 123 -19.62 -4.34 -4.67
CA GLN A 123 -20.94 -3.85 -5.06
C GLN A 123 -21.88 -3.60 -3.86
N LYS A 124 -21.76 -4.37 -2.80
CA LYS A 124 -22.56 -4.19 -1.58
C LYS A 124 -22.26 -2.89 -0.83
N THR A 125 -21.07 -2.33 -1.02
CA THR A 125 -20.65 -1.11 -0.33
C THR A 125 -21.07 0.19 -1.03
N TRP A 126 -21.67 0.11 -2.23
CA TRP A 126 -21.96 1.29 -3.06
C TRP A 126 -23.32 1.96 -2.78
N ASN A 127 -24.13 1.39 -1.93
CA ASN A 127 -25.44 1.97 -1.61
C ASN A 127 -25.24 3.27 -0.80
N GLY A 128 -25.23 4.40 -1.52
CA GLY A 128 -25.02 5.71 -0.89
C GLY A 128 -23.65 5.95 -0.26
N TRP A 129 -22.70 5.03 -0.44
CA TRP A 129 -21.34 5.03 0.18
C TRP A 129 -21.33 4.83 1.71
N ASP A 130 -22.45 4.40 2.29
CA ASP A 130 -22.65 4.25 3.73
C ASP A 130 -22.59 2.80 4.23
N CYS A 131 -22.24 1.87 3.36
CA CYS A 131 -22.23 0.42 3.65
C CYS A 131 -20.83 -0.19 3.83
N TRP A 132 -19.77 0.61 3.95
CA TRP A 132 -18.40 0.10 4.06
C TRP A 132 -18.19 -0.68 5.35
N VAL A 133 -18.50 -0.09 6.50
CA VAL A 133 -18.30 -0.74 7.80
C VAL A 133 -19.20 -1.96 7.98
N PRO A 134 -20.51 -1.92 7.69
CA PRO A 134 -21.37 -3.10 7.79
C PRO A 134 -20.93 -4.29 6.96
N HIS A 135 -20.35 -4.08 5.79
CA HIS A 135 -19.95 -5.15 4.87
C HIS A 135 -18.46 -5.50 4.91
N LYS A 136 -17.60 -4.58 5.35
CA LYS A 136 -16.13 -4.77 5.34
C LYS A 136 -15.48 -4.58 6.71
N THR A 137 -16.25 -4.48 7.77
CA THR A 137 -15.81 -4.22 9.15
C THR A 137 -15.23 -2.81 9.37
N SER A 138 -15.06 -2.41 10.64
CA SER A 138 -14.46 -1.12 10.99
C SER A 138 -13.02 -0.95 10.51
N MET A 139 -12.32 -2.05 10.23
CA MET A 139 -10.94 -2.02 9.73
C MET A 139 -10.81 -1.35 8.36
N THR A 140 -11.89 -1.19 7.61
CA THR A 140 -11.91 -0.41 6.37
C THR A 140 -11.56 1.07 6.58
N MET A 141 -11.73 1.59 7.80
CA MET A 141 -11.42 2.97 8.18
C MET A 141 -10.02 3.14 8.78
N GLY A 142 -9.27 2.04 8.90
CA GLY A 142 -7.91 2.07 9.41
C GLY A 142 -6.91 2.61 8.39
N HIS A 143 -5.97 3.45 8.83
CA HIS A 143 -4.93 4.00 7.98
C HIS A 143 -3.58 4.07 8.69
N PHE A 144 -2.51 4.13 7.89
CA PHE A 144 -1.17 4.41 8.37
C PHE A 144 -0.86 5.91 8.25
N VAL A 145 0.05 6.36 9.08
CA VAL A 145 0.67 7.68 8.96
C VAL A 145 2.16 7.50 8.64
N ARG A 146 2.86 8.61 8.43
CA ARG A 146 4.27 8.59 8.02
C ARG A 146 5.17 7.77 8.93
N GLU A 147 4.93 7.78 10.23
CA GLU A 147 5.72 7.03 11.23
C GLU A 147 5.50 5.53 11.14
N ASP A 148 4.40 5.09 10.56
CA ASP A 148 4.06 3.67 10.40
C ASP A 148 4.66 3.09 9.11
N ILE A 149 5.06 3.94 8.15
CA ILE A 149 5.57 3.53 6.83
C ILE A 149 6.93 4.21 6.58
N PRO A 150 8.04 3.46 6.60
CA PRO A 150 9.39 4.04 6.58
C PRO A 150 9.79 4.73 5.26
N TYR A 151 8.99 4.60 4.20
CA TYR A 151 9.29 5.14 2.86
C TYR A 151 8.20 6.07 2.33
N TYR A 152 7.50 6.73 3.21
CA TYR A 152 6.35 7.59 2.90
C TYR A 152 6.81 8.99 2.44
#